data_db4b150c3034cdc5dcc5613c9cbb8977
#
_entry.id   db4b150c3034cdc5dcc5613c9cbb8977
#
_cell.length_a   1.000
_cell.length_b   1.000
_cell.length_c   1.000
_cell.angle_alpha   90.00
_cell.angle_beta   90.00
_cell.angle_gamma   90.00
#
_symmetry.space_group_name_H-M   'P 1'
#
loop_
_entity.id
_entity.type
_entity.pdbx_description
1 polymer ?
#
loop_
_entity_poly.entity_id
_entity_poly.type
_entity_poly.pdbx_seq_one_letter_code
_entity_poly.pdbx_strand_id
1 'polypeptide(L)'
;MARSIINTDRAFVISLKGNAEIVAEHPESFKLVNPELDIKKPSIIRVFKYVNQVIQKVPLSRENVYRRDNFECVYCGCDNRKTLTLDHLIPQSKGGKDTWDNLVTACRRCNGEKSNLTLEEYGKEIPQPRRPHYLMLMKQVH
;
A
#
# COMPACT_ATOMS: atom_id res chain seq x y z
N MET A 1 -7.08 28.43 18.93
CA MET A 1 -7.39 27.57 17.76
C MET A 1 -6.21 26.65 17.46
N ALA A 2 -6.43 25.34 17.52
CA ALA A 2 -5.39 24.40 17.13
C ALA A 2 -5.23 24.43 15.61
N ARG A 3 -4.04 24.70 15.13
CA ARG A 3 -3.68 24.67 13.71
C ARG A 3 -2.59 23.65 13.54
N SER A 4 -2.80 22.69 12.63
CA SER A 4 -1.78 21.71 12.27
C SER A 4 -1.59 21.70 10.76
N ILE A 5 -0.38 21.38 10.36
CA ILE A 5 -0.04 21.19 8.95
C ILE A 5 -0.18 19.69 8.67
N ILE A 6 -0.96 19.36 7.65
CA ILE A 6 -1.13 17.99 7.15
C ILE A 6 -0.82 17.97 5.67
N ASN A 7 -0.49 16.79 5.14
CA ASN A 7 -0.28 16.67 3.71
C ASN A 7 -1.60 16.77 2.93
N THR A 8 -1.50 17.12 1.66
CA THR A 8 -2.63 17.38 0.76
C THR A 8 -3.53 16.16 0.59
N ASP A 9 -2.95 14.97 0.48
CA ASP A 9 -3.70 13.72 0.29
C ASP A 9 -4.58 13.43 1.50
N ARG A 10 -4.04 13.63 2.71
CA ARG A 10 -4.78 13.47 3.96
C ARG A 10 -5.91 14.49 4.08
N ALA A 11 -5.64 15.76 3.71
CA ALA A 11 -6.64 16.81 3.70
C ALA A 11 -7.80 16.48 2.77
N PHE A 12 -7.49 15.99 1.57
CA PHE A 12 -8.49 15.60 0.57
C PHE A 12 -9.36 14.44 1.06
N VAL A 13 -8.76 13.40 1.64
CA VAL A 13 -9.49 12.24 2.18
C VAL A 13 -10.44 12.64 3.30
N ILE A 14 -10.02 13.52 4.20
CA ILE A 14 -10.87 14.01 5.30
C ILE A 14 -12.09 14.75 4.72
N SER A 15 -11.89 15.54 3.68
CA SER A 15 -12.97 16.28 2.99
C SER A 15 -13.93 15.35 2.26
N LEU A 16 -13.43 14.33 1.57
CA LEU A 16 -14.26 13.33 0.87
C LEU A 16 -15.16 12.54 1.83
N LYS A 17 -14.69 12.29 3.06
CA LYS A 17 -15.47 11.61 4.10
C LYS A 17 -16.54 12.49 4.74
N GLY A 18 -16.70 13.73 4.29
CA GLY A 18 -17.66 14.68 4.85
C GLY A 18 -17.29 15.22 6.24
N ASN A 19 -16.06 15.01 6.70
CA ASN A 19 -15.59 15.48 8.00
C ASN A 19 -14.94 16.85 7.98
N ALA A 20 -14.74 17.42 6.79
CA ALA A 20 -14.18 18.74 6.58
C ALA A 20 -14.71 19.38 5.31
N GLU A 21 -14.69 20.69 5.26
CA GLU A 21 -14.89 21.47 4.05
C GLU A 21 -13.57 22.02 3.53
N ILE A 22 -13.47 22.16 2.21
CA ILE A 22 -12.33 22.81 1.57
C ILE A 22 -12.58 24.33 1.62
N VAL A 23 -11.73 25.05 2.33
CA VAL A 23 -11.83 26.52 2.47
C VAL A 23 -11.04 27.22 1.36
N ALA A 24 -9.92 26.65 0.95
CA ALA A 24 -9.10 27.15 -0.14
C ALA A 24 -8.44 26.01 -0.91
N GLU A 25 -8.30 26.19 -2.22
CA GLU A 25 -7.68 25.25 -3.12
C GLU A 25 -6.30 25.74 -3.59
N HIS A 26 -5.41 24.81 -3.85
CA HIS A 26 -4.12 25.07 -4.47
C HIS A 26 -4.30 25.19 -5.99
N PRO A 27 -3.49 26.02 -6.69
CA PRO A 27 -3.55 26.11 -8.16
C PRO A 27 -3.28 24.78 -8.88
N GLU A 28 -2.52 23.89 -8.26
CA GLU A 28 -2.22 22.58 -8.81
C GLU A 28 -3.34 21.56 -8.55
N SER A 29 -3.55 20.69 -9.53
CA SER A 29 -4.46 19.55 -9.43
C SER A 29 -3.72 18.26 -9.09
N PHE A 30 -4.47 17.23 -8.63
CA PHE A 30 -3.93 15.90 -8.51
C PHE A 30 -3.66 15.30 -9.89
N LYS A 31 -2.52 14.63 -10.05
CA LYS A 31 -2.26 13.81 -11.23
C LYS A 31 -3.05 12.51 -11.13
N LEU A 32 -4.16 12.45 -11.85
CA LEU A 32 -5.03 11.30 -11.88
C LEU A 32 -4.78 10.45 -13.12
N VAL A 33 -5.15 9.17 -13.04
CA VAL A 33 -5.09 8.24 -14.18
C VAL A 33 -6.07 8.68 -15.29
N ASN A 34 -7.22 9.24 -14.92
CA ASN A 34 -8.14 9.85 -15.87
C ASN A 34 -7.83 11.36 -16.01
N PRO A 35 -7.28 11.81 -17.14
CA PRO A 35 -6.92 13.22 -17.36
C PRO A 35 -8.12 14.17 -17.48
N GLU A 36 -9.34 13.63 -17.68
CA GLU A 36 -10.55 14.44 -17.77
C GLU A 36 -11.05 14.92 -16.39
N LEU A 37 -10.55 14.31 -15.31
CA LEU A 37 -10.87 14.69 -13.94
C LEU A 37 -9.87 15.72 -13.43
N ASP A 38 -10.28 16.99 -13.38
CA ASP A 38 -9.50 18.06 -12.77
C ASP A 38 -9.90 18.26 -11.31
N ILE A 39 -9.23 17.57 -10.41
CA ILE A 39 -9.47 17.69 -8.96
C ILE A 39 -8.38 18.54 -8.34
N LYS A 40 -8.75 19.73 -7.86
CA LYS A 40 -7.83 20.66 -7.19
C LYS A 40 -7.36 20.11 -5.85
N LYS A 41 -6.09 20.33 -5.55
CA LYS A 41 -5.53 20.02 -4.25
C LYS A 41 -6.06 21.02 -3.21
N PRO A 42 -6.57 20.56 -2.05
CA PRO A 42 -6.95 21.48 -0.99
C PRO A 42 -5.71 22.11 -0.36
N SER A 43 -5.72 23.41 -0.17
CA SER A 43 -4.67 24.14 0.56
C SER A 43 -5.07 24.45 2.00
N ILE A 44 -6.35 24.69 2.24
CA ILE A 44 -6.90 24.92 3.58
C ILE A 44 -8.20 24.13 3.70
N ILE A 45 -8.32 23.34 4.77
CA ILE A 45 -9.57 22.66 5.14
C ILE A 45 -10.02 23.08 6.54
N ARG A 46 -11.33 23.13 6.73
CA ARG A 46 -11.96 23.31 8.05
C ARG A 46 -12.59 21.98 8.47
N VAL A 47 -12.09 21.41 9.54
CA VAL A 47 -12.60 20.16 10.09
C VAL A 47 -13.78 20.41 11.01
N PHE A 48 -14.91 19.77 10.76
CA PHE A 48 -16.14 19.93 11.56
C PHE A 48 -16.07 19.22 12.91
N LYS A 49 -15.37 18.08 12.92
CA LYS A 49 -15.16 17.30 14.12
C LYS A 49 -13.70 16.83 14.16
N TYR A 50 -13.05 17.04 15.29
CA TYR A 50 -11.72 16.49 15.50
C TYR A 50 -11.81 14.96 15.52
N VAL A 51 -11.53 14.36 14.39
CA VAL A 51 -11.40 12.92 14.30
C VAL A 51 -9.94 12.60 14.55
N ASN A 52 -9.65 12.10 15.73
CA ASN A 52 -8.36 11.51 16.03
C ASN A 52 -8.26 10.23 15.20
N GLN A 53 -7.94 10.39 13.91
CA GLN A 53 -7.64 9.23 13.08
C GLN A 53 -6.29 8.71 13.58
N VAL A 54 -6.37 7.80 14.53
CA VAL A 54 -5.28 6.85 14.74
C VAL A 54 -5.03 6.26 13.36
N ILE A 55 -3.90 6.61 12.76
CA ILE A 55 -3.43 5.97 11.54
C ILE A 55 -3.24 4.51 11.93
N GLN A 56 -4.26 3.70 11.71
CA GLN A 56 -4.18 2.28 11.99
C GLN A 56 -3.10 1.73 11.08
N LYS A 57 -2.02 1.30 11.69
CA LYS A 57 -0.98 0.59 10.95
C LYS A 57 -1.62 -0.65 10.35
N VAL A 58 -1.52 -0.79 9.05
CA VAL A 58 -2.04 -1.97 8.36
C VAL A 58 -1.44 -3.22 9.00
N PRO A 59 -2.27 -4.15 9.54
CA PRO A 59 -1.76 -5.37 10.14
C PRO A 59 -1.13 -6.27 9.08
N LEU A 60 -0.04 -6.93 9.44
CA LEU A 60 0.57 -7.93 8.59
C LEU A 60 -0.34 -9.16 8.51
N SER A 61 -0.88 -9.42 7.35
CA SER A 61 -1.70 -10.60 7.07
C SER A 61 -1.45 -11.08 5.65
N ARG A 62 -1.75 -12.34 5.37
CA ARG A 62 -1.66 -12.92 4.03
C ARG A 62 -2.41 -12.09 2.99
N GLU A 63 -3.66 -11.75 3.29
CA GLU A 63 -4.52 -10.96 2.42
C GLU A 63 -3.93 -9.58 2.14
N ASN A 64 -3.39 -8.91 3.15
CA ASN A 64 -2.82 -7.58 3.00
C ASN A 64 -1.48 -7.60 2.23
N VAL A 65 -0.70 -8.68 2.33
CA VAL A 65 0.49 -8.88 1.48
C VAL A 65 0.06 -9.07 0.02
N TYR A 66 -0.95 -9.92 -0.23
CA TYR A 66 -1.48 -10.09 -1.59
C TYR A 66 -2.01 -8.79 -2.18
N ARG A 67 -2.75 -7.99 -1.39
CA ARG A 67 -3.25 -6.68 -1.83
C ARG A 67 -2.13 -5.70 -2.14
N ARG A 68 -1.08 -5.66 -1.31
CA ARG A 68 0.10 -4.83 -1.56
C ARG A 68 0.75 -5.18 -2.90
N ASP A 69 0.84 -6.46 -3.21
CA ASP A 69 1.48 -6.99 -4.41
C ASP A 69 0.49 -7.16 -5.58
N ASN A 70 -0.70 -6.54 -5.52
CA ASN A 70 -1.77 -6.56 -6.54
C ASN A 70 -2.24 -7.97 -6.92
N PHE A 71 -2.13 -8.95 -6.00
CA PHE A 71 -2.43 -10.36 -6.26
C PHE A 71 -1.61 -10.95 -7.41
N GLU A 72 -0.38 -10.51 -7.56
CA GLU A 72 0.56 -10.98 -8.56
C GLU A 72 1.80 -11.56 -7.90
N CYS A 73 2.37 -12.60 -8.51
CA CYS A 73 3.66 -13.14 -8.10
C CYS A 73 4.77 -12.12 -8.37
N VAL A 74 5.51 -11.72 -7.35
CA VAL A 74 6.60 -10.72 -7.50
C VAL A 74 7.76 -11.22 -8.38
N TYR A 75 7.88 -12.53 -8.58
CA TYR A 75 8.96 -13.14 -9.38
C TYR A 75 8.63 -13.32 -10.86
N CYS A 76 7.38 -13.63 -11.20
CA CYS A 76 6.99 -13.93 -12.58
C CYS A 76 5.73 -13.19 -13.06
N GLY A 77 5.08 -12.40 -12.22
CA GLY A 77 3.86 -11.67 -12.57
C GLY A 77 2.59 -12.52 -12.70
N CYS A 78 2.62 -13.80 -12.31
CA CYS A 78 1.43 -14.67 -12.35
C CYS A 78 0.35 -14.15 -11.41
N ASP A 79 -0.87 -13.95 -11.91
CA ASP A 79 -2.03 -13.42 -11.20
C ASP A 79 -3.08 -14.47 -10.80
N ASN A 80 -2.76 -15.75 -11.00
CA ASN A 80 -3.65 -16.84 -10.64
C ASN A 80 -3.79 -16.97 -9.11
N ARG A 81 -4.83 -16.38 -8.56
CA ARG A 81 -5.10 -16.34 -7.12
C ARG A 81 -5.10 -17.70 -6.41
N LYS A 82 -5.48 -18.78 -7.12
CA LYS A 82 -5.49 -20.15 -6.57
C LYS A 82 -4.09 -20.71 -6.32
N THR A 83 -3.09 -20.16 -6.99
CA THR A 83 -1.69 -20.62 -6.89
C THR A 83 -0.82 -19.69 -6.06
N LEU A 84 -1.35 -18.55 -5.58
CA LEU A 84 -0.60 -17.60 -4.78
C LEU A 84 -0.35 -18.14 -3.37
N THR A 85 0.86 -17.89 -2.91
CA THR A 85 1.36 -18.23 -1.58
C THR A 85 2.17 -17.07 -1.03
N LEU A 86 2.53 -17.11 0.26
CA LEU A 86 3.53 -16.22 0.83
C LEU A 86 4.92 -16.85 0.73
N ASP A 87 5.91 -16.05 0.39
CA ASP A 87 7.31 -16.43 0.41
C ASP A 87 8.10 -15.47 1.31
N HIS A 88 9.15 -16.01 1.95
CA HIS A 88 10.11 -15.24 2.73
C HIS A 88 11.34 -14.95 1.88
N LEU A 89 11.68 -13.67 1.66
CA LEU A 89 12.88 -13.28 0.91
C LEU A 89 14.14 -13.87 1.56
N ILE A 90 14.25 -13.71 2.89
CA ILE A 90 15.20 -14.44 3.72
C ILE A 90 14.42 -15.60 4.35
N PRO A 91 14.75 -16.86 4.02
CA PRO A 91 14.04 -18.02 4.57
C PRO A 91 14.04 -18.06 6.09
N GLN A 92 13.00 -18.59 6.69
CA GLN A 92 12.92 -18.75 8.15
C GLN A 92 14.08 -19.58 8.70
N SER A 93 14.52 -20.61 7.96
CA SER A 93 15.69 -21.41 8.30
C SER A 93 17.01 -20.63 8.35
N LYS A 94 17.05 -19.47 7.70
CA LYS A 94 18.19 -18.53 7.69
C LYS A 94 17.94 -17.30 8.57
N GLY A 95 16.94 -17.34 9.47
CA GLY A 95 16.62 -16.26 10.42
C GLY A 95 15.60 -15.24 9.89
N GLY A 96 14.97 -15.47 8.74
CA GLY A 96 13.94 -14.61 8.20
C GLY A 96 12.71 -14.54 9.12
N LYS A 97 12.15 -13.35 9.29
CA LYS A 97 10.98 -13.08 10.15
C LYS A 97 9.76 -12.70 9.32
N ASP A 98 8.60 -12.83 9.95
CA ASP A 98 7.33 -12.35 9.39
C ASP A 98 7.27 -10.83 9.51
N THR A 99 7.77 -10.14 8.50
CA THR A 99 7.77 -8.68 8.42
C THR A 99 7.35 -8.23 7.03
N TRP A 100 6.92 -6.97 6.93
CA TRP A 100 6.54 -6.37 5.64
C TRP A 100 7.69 -6.35 4.64
N ASP A 101 8.93 -6.27 5.12
CA ASP A 101 10.13 -6.20 4.29
C ASP A 101 10.60 -7.58 3.83
N ASN A 102 10.11 -8.65 4.46
CA ASN A 102 10.55 -10.02 4.20
C ASN A 102 9.48 -10.92 3.58
N LEU A 103 8.19 -10.58 3.69
CA LEU A 103 7.10 -11.35 3.10
C LEU A 103 6.67 -10.77 1.76
N VAL A 104 6.54 -11.64 0.76
CA VAL A 104 6.07 -11.30 -0.59
C VAL A 104 5.08 -12.32 -1.12
N THR A 105 4.28 -11.89 -2.10
CA THR A 105 3.41 -12.78 -2.85
C THR A 105 4.20 -13.55 -3.90
N ALA A 106 4.11 -14.87 -3.87
CA ALA A 106 4.72 -15.75 -4.86
C ALA A 106 3.75 -16.83 -5.32
N CYS A 107 3.82 -17.22 -6.58
CA CYS A 107 3.09 -18.41 -7.02
C CYS A 107 3.80 -19.68 -6.52
N ARG A 108 3.05 -20.78 -6.40
CA ARG A 108 3.60 -22.07 -5.91
C ARG A 108 4.83 -22.52 -6.65
N ARG A 109 4.90 -22.29 -7.97
CA ARG A 109 6.06 -22.65 -8.80
C ARG A 109 7.30 -21.88 -8.37
N CYS A 110 7.25 -20.54 -8.39
CA CYS A 110 8.39 -19.71 -8.02
C CYS A 110 8.80 -19.90 -6.55
N ASN A 111 7.82 -20.05 -5.65
CA ASN A 111 8.09 -20.34 -4.25
C ASN A 111 8.81 -21.69 -4.08
N GLY A 112 8.37 -22.72 -4.81
CA GLY A 112 9.03 -24.03 -4.81
C GLY A 112 10.43 -23.99 -5.42
N GLU A 113 10.63 -23.28 -6.53
CA GLU A 113 11.95 -23.11 -7.18
C GLU A 113 12.92 -22.37 -6.25
N LYS A 114 12.47 -21.29 -5.59
CA LYS A 114 13.29 -20.54 -4.65
C LYS A 114 13.60 -21.33 -3.38
N SER A 115 12.62 -22.07 -2.84
CA SER A 115 12.79 -22.88 -1.63
C SER A 115 13.54 -22.12 -0.51
N ASN A 116 14.61 -22.68 0.00
CA ASN A 116 15.46 -22.10 1.07
C ASN A 116 16.56 -21.15 0.56
N LEU A 117 16.49 -20.73 -0.70
CA LEU A 117 17.44 -19.76 -1.23
C LEU A 117 17.07 -18.35 -0.78
N THR A 118 18.09 -17.52 -0.54
CA THR A 118 17.88 -16.06 -0.42
C THR A 118 17.57 -15.48 -1.80
N LEU A 119 17.14 -14.22 -1.84
CA LEU A 119 16.87 -13.54 -3.10
C LEU A 119 18.09 -13.48 -4.02
N GLU A 120 19.27 -13.23 -3.43
CA GLU A 120 20.55 -13.20 -4.13
C GLU A 120 20.92 -14.56 -4.71
N GLU A 121 20.77 -15.63 -3.93
CA GLU A 121 21.02 -17.01 -4.37
C GLU A 121 20.04 -17.48 -5.45
N TYR A 122 18.80 -16.99 -5.41
CA TYR A 122 17.78 -17.29 -6.42
C TYR A 122 18.00 -16.50 -7.72
N GLY A 123 18.78 -15.41 -7.67
CA GLY A 123 19.14 -14.61 -8.83
C GLY A 123 17.99 -13.81 -9.44
N LYS A 124 16.98 -13.48 -8.67
CA LYS A 124 15.86 -12.62 -9.06
C LYS A 124 15.96 -11.27 -8.38
N GLU A 125 15.74 -10.22 -9.13
CA GLU A 125 15.58 -8.87 -8.60
C GLU A 125 14.10 -8.54 -8.50
N ILE A 126 13.70 -8.01 -7.35
CA ILE A 126 12.34 -7.51 -7.09
C ILE A 126 12.42 -6.14 -6.44
N PRO A 127 11.40 -5.30 -6.61
CA PRO A 127 11.30 -4.07 -5.83
C PRO A 127 11.30 -4.37 -4.33
N GLN A 128 11.99 -3.55 -3.53
CA GLN A 128 12.01 -3.69 -2.08
C GLN A 128 10.59 -3.67 -1.51
N PRO A 129 10.11 -4.75 -0.89
CA PRO A 129 8.77 -4.75 -0.31
C PRO A 129 8.69 -3.80 0.89
N ARG A 130 7.59 -3.08 1.00
CA ARG A 130 7.36 -2.11 2.07
C ARG A 130 5.97 -2.31 2.67
N ARG A 131 5.78 -1.80 3.88
CA ARG A 131 4.43 -1.73 4.45
C ARG A 131 3.55 -0.85 3.57
N PRO A 132 2.37 -1.33 3.13
CA PRO A 132 1.49 -0.52 2.30
C PRO A 132 0.90 0.62 3.13
N HIS A 133 0.66 1.74 2.47
CA HIS A 133 -0.13 2.79 3.06
C HIS A 133 -1.59 2.37 3.12
N TYR A 134 -2.29 2.69 4.21
CA TYR A 134 -3.70 2.33 4.40
C TYR A 134 -4.59 2.68 3.19
N LEU A 135 -4.37 3.83 2.56
CA LEU A 135 -5.13 4.26 1.38
C LEU A 135 -4.92 3.37 0.14
N MET A 136 -3.77 2.72 0.01
CA MET A 136 -3.52 1.80 -1.11
C MET A 136 -4.41 0.56 -1.02
N LEU A 137 -4.74 0.12 0.18
CA LEU A 137 -5.62 -1.02 0.39
C LEU A 137 -7.10 -0.67 0.19
N MET A 138 -7.49 0.58 0.41
CA MET A 138 -8.87 1.03 0.23
C MET A 138 -9.28 1.14 -1.25
N LYS A 139 -8.35 1.33 -2.18
CA LYS A 139 -8.63 1.42 -3.62
C LYS A 139 -9.06 0.11 -4.26
N GLN A 140 -8.91 -1.01 -3.57
CA GLN A 140 -9.19 -2.35 -4.09
C GLN A 140 -10.53 -2.94 -3.60
N VAL A 141 -11.33 -2.16 -2.88
CA VAL A 141 -12.63 -2.61 -2.30
C VAL A 141 -13.81 -2.39 -3.26
N HIS A 142 -13.53 -2.07 -4.51
CA HIS A 142 -14.59 -1.92 -5.54
C HIS A 142 -14.42 -2.93 -6.64
#